data_133fd4540f4ef0daba2134a559f6e92f
#
_entry.id   133fd4540f4ef0daba2134a559f6e92f
#
_cell.length_a   1.000
_cell.length_b   1.000
_cell.length_c   1.000
_cell.angle_alpha   90.00
_cell.angle_beta   90.00
_cell.angle_gamma   90.00
#
_symmetry.space_group_name_H-M   'P 1'
#
loop_
_entity.id
_entity.type
_entity.pdbx_description
1 polymer ?
#
loop_
_entity_poly.entity_id
_entity_poly.type
_entity_poly.pdbx_seq_one_letter_code
_entity_poly.pdbx_strand_id
1 'polypeptide(L)'
;LLNNYKKRGINVMLNQDTVEVRQENGLKVVVTKDRTTGEITETKVEEILVAAGIRPATKELHLENTNIELWQKGWIKTNEFLETSVDGIYALGDVNGEPAFRHRANYEADIIAHNLFYAQNEADYRWARYDVLPKVTFSYPEIGSVGLTEAEAIKAGYNVGIGKNFYSSTAKGYAMGIDPGDVNDGFVKIVIDKDTNYILGIHVIGPQASILFQPYVNLMNSGVTPLTAINEEIASERTKRLRKKGIMRNMDPKSVITVGETMSPHPSLIEVIM
;
A
#
# COMPACT_ATOMS: atom_id res chain seq x y z
N LEU A 1 14.97 -9.66 -2.81
CA LEU A 1 14.38 -10.49 -1.74
C LEU A 1 14.55 -11.98 -2.02
N LEU A 2 14.16 -12.52 -3.19
CA LEU A 2 14.28 -13.94 -3.53
C LEU A 2 15.70 -14.47 -3.35
N ASN A 3 16.70 -13.76 -3.88
CA ASN A 3 18.11 -14.17 -3.74
C ASN A 3 18.56 -14.17 -2.28
N ASN A 4 18.09 -13.21 -1.49
CA ASN A 4 18.38 -13.14 -0.05
C ASN A 4 17.79 -14.36 0.68
N TYR A 5 16.56 -14.73 0.42
CA TYR A 5 15.93 -15.90 1.01
C TYR A 5 16.65 -17.20 0.63
N LYS A 6 16.99 -17.37 -0.65
CA LYS A 6 17.75 -18.54 -1.11
C LYS A 6 19.13 -18.66 -0.44
N LYS A 7 19.87 -17.54 -0.31
CA LYS A 7 21.16 -17.51 0.40
C LYS A 7 21.03 -17.88 1.89
N ARG A 8 19.85 -17.67 2.48
CA ARG A 8 19.53 -18.04 3.87
C ARG A 8 18.99 -19.47 4.03
N GLY A 9 18.98 -20.26 2.97
CA GLY A 9 18.51 -21.64 3.00
C GLY A 9 16.98 -21.80 2.94
N ILE A 10 16.24 -20.72 2.64
CA ILE A 10 14.77 -20.79 2.45
C ILE A 10 14.50 -21.27 1.03
N ASN A 11 13.78 -22.38 0.90
CA ASN A 11 13.31 -22.85 -0.39
C ASN A 11 12.09 -22.03 -0.81
N VAL A 12 12.21 -21.28 -1.90
CA VAL A 12 11.15 -20.43 -2.43
C VAL A 12 10.70 -20.97 -3.78
N MET A 13 9.46 -21.41 -3.84
CA MET A 13 8.80 -21.92 -5.05
C MET A 13 7.83 -20.86 -5.56
N LEU A 14 8.15 -20.22 -6.68
CA LEU A 14 7.31 -19.22 -7.34
C LEU A 14 6.36 -19.90 -8.34
N ASN A 15 5.30 -19.17 -8.73
CA ASN A 15 4.31 -19.63 -9.72
C ASN A 15 3.60 -20.93 -9.36
N GLN A 16 3.43 -21.22 -8.07
CA GLN A 16 2.77 -22.42 -7.60
C GLN A 16 1.35 -22.16 -7.15
N ASP A 17 0.43 -23.02 -7.54
CA ASP A 17 -0.90 -23.13 -6.96
C ASP A 17 -0.93 -24.31 -5.99
N THR A 18 -1.41 -24.12 -4.77
CA THR A 18 -1.67 -25.22 -3.86
C THR A 18 -2.95 -25.92 -4.31
N VAL A 19 -2.84 -27.19 -4.69
CA VAL A 19 -3.98 -27.96 -5.22
C VAL A 19 -4.53 -28.97 -4.21
N GLU A 20 -3.72 -29.40 -3.25
CA GLU A 20 -4.13 -30.33 -2.20
C GLU A 20 -3.29 -30.13 -0.94
N VAL A 21 -3.90 -30.34 0.22
CA VAL A 21 -3.22 -30.50 1.50
C VAL A 21 -3.78 -31.73 2.18
N ARG A 22 -2.91 -32.68 2.55
CA ARG A 22 -3.30 -33.93 3.21
C ARG A 22 -2.34 -34.27 4.34
N GLN A 23 -2.69 -35.24 5.15
CA GLN A 23 -1.83 -35.77 6.22
C GLN A 23 -1.37 -37.18 5.91
N GLU A 24 -0.08 -37.45 6.05
CA GLU A 24 0.54 -38.76 5.87
C GLU A 24 1.56 -39.04 6.98
N ASN A 25 1.40 -40.14 7.70
CA ASN A 25 2.38 -40.60 8.71
C ASN A 25 2.78 -39.49 9.73
N GLY A 26 1.82 -38.67 10.16
CA GLY A 26 2.07 -37.60 11.12
C GLY A 26 2.59 -36.27 10.51
N LEU A 27 2.98 -36.27 9.24
CA LEU A 27 3.40 -35.09 8.50
C LEU A 27 2.26 -34.53 7.65
N LYS A 28 2.34 -33.23 7.35
CA LYS A 28 1.46 -32.56 6.40
C LYS A 28 2.12 -32.55 5.02
N VAL A 29 1.38 -32.91 3.99
CA VAL A 29 1.84 -32.90 2.60
C VAL A 29 1.14 -31.80 1.86
N VAL A 30 1.90 -30.84 1.36
CA VAL A 30 1.41 -29.76 0.50
C VAL A 30 1.71 -30.13 -0.94
N VAL A 31 0.66 -30.26 -1.75
CA VAL A 31 0.79 -30.55 -3.18
C VAL A 31 0.62 -29.24 -3.94
N THR A 32 1.62 -28.89 -4.73
CA THR A 32 1.58 -27.69 -5.57
C THR A 32 1.68 -28.03 -7.03
N LYS A 33 1.11 -27.18 -7.87
CA LYS A 33 1.16 -27.26 -9.33
C LYS A 33 1.78 -25.98 -9.89
N ASP A 34 2.84 -26.13 -10.66
CA ASP A 34 3.44 -24.99 -11.38
C ASP A 34 2.47 -24.48 -12.46
N ARG A 35 2.21 -23.17 -12.45
CA ARG A 35 1.27 -22.50 -13.37
C ARG A 35 1.73 -22.50 -14.82
N THR A 36 3.04 -22.63 -15.05
CA THR A 36 3.64 -22.55 -16.38
C THR A 36 3.82 -23.93 -16.99
N THR A 37 4.41 -24.85 -16.21
CA THR A 37 4.77 -26.19 -16.68
C THR A 37 3.68 -27.24 -16.40
N GLY A 38 2.82 -26.98 -15.41
CA GLY A 38 1.84 -27.95 -14.93
C GLY A 38 2.43 -29.05 -14.04
N GLU A 39 3.72 -28.99 -13.72
CA GLU A 39 4.41 -29.95 -12.88
C GLU A 39 3.82 -29.97 -11.46
N ILE A 40 3.66 -31.18 -10.93
CA ILE A 40 3.17 -31.39 -9.56
C ILE A 40 4.38 -31.67 -8.65
N THR A 41 4.42 -30.94 -7.54
CA THR A 41 5.44 -31.13 -6.49
C THR A 41 4.77 -31.39 -5.15
N GLU A 42 5.25 -32.40 -4.42
CA GLU A 42 4.82 -32.69 -3.06
C GLU A 42 5.90 -32.26 -2.05
N THR A 43 5.49 -31.49 -1.06
CA THR A 43 6.38 -31.03 0.02
C THR A 43 5.85 -31.54 1.34
N LYS A 44 6.65 -32.32 2.07
CA LYS A 44 6.32 -32.84 3.41
C LYS A 44 6.85 -31.89 4.47
N VAL A 45 5.99 -31.48 5.40
CA VAL A 45 6.30 -30.52 6.47
C VAL A 45 5.63 -30.93 7.78
N GLU A 46 6.19 -30.48 8.89
CA GLU A 46 5.57 -30.63 10.21
C GLU A 46 4.41 -29.65 10.38
N GLU A 47 4.59 -28.39 9.95
CA GLU A 47 3.59 -27.33 10.11
C GLU A 47 3.39 -26.52 8.83
N ILE A 48 2.19 -25.93 8.68
CA ILE A 48 1.80 -25.07 7.56
C ILE A 48 1.31 -23.73 8.12
N LEU A 49 1.95 -22.63 7.67
CA LEU A 49 1.46 -21.30 7.86
C LEU A 49 0.69 -20.84 6.60
N VAL A 50 -0.58 -20.53 6.74
CA VAL A 50 -1.41 -20.03 5.63
C VAL A 50 -1.43 -18.51 5.62
N ALA A 51 -0.83 -17.93 4.58
CA ALA A 51 -0.81 -16.47 4.36
C ALA A 51 -1.24 -16.15 2.91
N ALA A 52 -2.32 -16.78 2.44
CA ALA A 52 -2.77 -16.79 1.05
C ALA A 52 -3.71 -15.63 0.67
N GLY A 53 -3.63 -14.50 1.38
CA GLY A 53 -4.48 -13.35 1.16
C GLY A 53 -5.70 -13.29 2.07
N ILE A 54 -6.58 -12.34 1.80
CA ILE A 54 -7.78 -12.06 2.62
C ILE A 54 -9.04 -12.08 1.76
N ARG A 55 -10.16 -12.17 2.42
CA ARG A 55 -11.51 -12.02 1.85
C ARG A 55 -12.37 -11.17 2.79
N PRO A 56 -13.36 -10.44 2.28
CA PRO A 56 -14.24 -9.66 3.14
C PRO A 56 -15.06 -10.56 4.07
N ALA A 57 -15.20 -10.15 5.33
CA ALA A 57 -16.06 -10.82 6.31
C ALA A 57 -17.49 -10.20 6.31
N THR A 58 -18.03 -9.92 5.14
CA THR A 58 -19.29 -9.19 4.98
C THR A 58 -20.53 -10.07 5.05
N LYS A 59 -20.38 -11.40 4.96
CA LYS A 59 -21.51 -12.31 4.96
C LYS A 59 -22.39 -12.24 6.21
N GLU A 60 -21.78 -12.05 7.37
CA GLU A 60 -22.48 -11.97 8.66
C GLU A 60 -23.17 -10.63 8.88
N LEU A 61 -22.92 -9.64 8.02
CA LEU A 61 -23.54 -8.32 8.07
C LEU A 61 -24.92 -8.29 7.40
N HIS A 62 -25.32 -9.37 6.72
CA HIS A 62 -26.59 -9.49 6.03
C HIS A 62 -26.89 -8.30 5.12
N LEU A 63 -25.89 -7.89 4.33
CA LEU A 63 -25.98 -6.72 3.45
C LEU A 63 -27.03 -6.87 2.35
N GLU A 64 -27.45 -8.09 2.06
CA GLU A 64 -28.59 -8.40 1.18
C GLU A 64 -29.92 -7.79 1.66
N ASN A 65 -30.03 -7.46 2.95
CA ASN A 65 -31.19 -6.77 3.54
C ASN A 65 -31.07 -5.24 3.44
N THR A 66 -30.03 -4.74 2.78
CA THR A 66 -29.75 -3.32 2.60
C THR A 66 -29.61 -3.02 1.11
N ASN A 67 -29.51 -1.74 0.76
CA ASN A 67 -29.18 -1.31 -0.60
C ASN A 67 -27.67 -0.99 -0.74
N ILE A 68 -26.83 -1.52 0.15
CA ILE A 68 -25.37 -1.31 0.09
C ILE A 68 -24.80 -2.06 -1.10
N GLU A 69 -24.18 -1.31 -2.01
CA GLU A 69 -23.49 -1.87 -3.17
C GLU A 69 -22.14 -2.49 -2.77
N LEU A 70 -21.79 -3.58 -3.44
CA LEU A 70 -20.53 -4.27 -3.24
C LEU A 70 -19.67 -4.22 -4.51
N TRP A 71 -18.35 -4.12 -4.32
CA TRP A 71 -17.40 -4.43 -5.36
C TRP A 71 -17.36 -5.94 -5.65
N GLN A 72 -16.68 -6.32 -6.73
CA GLN A 72 -16.35 -7.71 -6.98
C GLN A 72 -15.72 -8.36 -5.73
N LYS A 73 -15.98 -9.64 -5.50
CA LYS A 73 -15.53 -10.42 -4.35
C LYS A 73 -16.18 -10.04 -2.99
N GLY A 74 -17.13 -9.12 -2.95
CA GLY A 74 -17.94 -8.83 -1.76
C GLY A 74 -17.41 -7.72 -0.84
N TRP A 75 -16.47 -6.89 -1.29
CA TRP A 75 -16.05 -5.69 -0.58
C TRP A 75 -17.13 -4.60 -0.64
N ILE A 76 -17.32 -3.84 0.45
CA ILE A 76 -18.29 -2.73 0.47
C ILE A 76 -17.77 -1.61 -0.44
N LYS A 77 -18.62 -1.18 -1.37
CA LYS A 77 -18.30 -0.07 -2.27
C LYS A 77 -18.48 1.26 -1.57
N THR A 78 -17.46 2.10 -1.64
CA THR A 78 -17.48 3.48 -1.13
C THR A 78 -17.04 4.47 -2.19
N ASN A 79 -17.43 5.74 -2.00
CA ASN A 79 -16.85 6.85 -2.72
C ASN A 79 -15.60 7.38 -2.01
N GLU A 80 -15.01 8.47 -2.50
CA GLU A 80 -13.80 9.10 -1.95
C GLU A 80 -14.00 9.73 -0.56
N PHE A 81 -15.23 9.93 -0.12
CA PHE A 81 -15.60 10.37 1.22
C PHE A 81 -15.93 9.21 2.16
N LEU A 82 -15.71 7.95 1.67
CA LEU A 82 -15.96 6.70 2.39
C LEU A 82 -17.45 6.44 2.68
N GLU A 83 -18.33 7.12 1.96
CA GLU A 83 -19.78 6.90 1.98
C GLU A 83 -20.14 5.68 1.15
N THR A 84 -21.06 4.86 1.65
CA THR A 84 -21.65 3.75 0.90
C THR A 84 -22.74 4.25 -0.05
N SER A 85 -23.40 3.34 -0.76
CA SER A 85 -24.61 3.65 -1.57
C SER A 85 -25.84 3.99 -0.73
N VAL A 86 -25.79 3.78 0.59
CA VAL A 86 -26.87 4.11 1.53
C VAL A 86 -26.47 5.32 2.37
N ASP A 87 -27.30 6.35 2.33
CA ASP A 87 -27.06 7.60 3.05
C ASP A 87 -26.89 7.37 4.55
N GLY A 88 -25.89 8.05 5.15
CA GLY A 88 -25.54 7.92 6.55
C GLY A 88 -24.77 6.64 6.93
N ILE A 89 -24.44 5.77 5.97
CA ILE A 89 -23.62 4.58 6.21
C ILE A 89 -22.26 4.73 5.52
N TYR A 90 -21.21 4.56 6.31
CA TYR A 90 -19.80 4.64 5.90
C TYR A 90 -19.11 3.30 6.03
N ALA A 91 -18.08 3.06 5.22
CA ALA A 91 -17.23 1.88 5.38
C ALA A 91 -15.76 2.27 5.21
N LEU A 92 -14.90 1.76 6.09
CA LEU A 92 -13.48 2.07 6.12
C LEU A 92 -12.62 0.82 6.40
N GLY A 93 -11.35 0.89 6.05
CA GLY A 93 -10.38 -0.17 6.28
C GLY A 93 -10.59 -1.37 5.36
N ASP A 94 -10.24 -2.56 5.85
CA ASP A 94 -10.20 -3.75 5.01
C ASP A 94 -11.56 -4.11 4.38
N VAL A 95 -12.66 -3.71 4.98
CA VAL A 95 -14.01 -4.05 4.50
C VAL A 95 -14.40 -3.34 3.19
N ASN A 96 -13.79 -2.18 2.88
CA ASN A 96 -14.08 -1.44 1.64
C ASN A 96 -13.11 -1.77 0.49
N GLY A 97 -12.20 -2.74 0.66
CA GLY A 97 -11.35 -3.28 -0.39
C GLY A 97 -9.84 -3.17 -0.14
N GLU A 98 -9.10 -3.63 -1.12
CA GLU A 98 -7.63 -3.60 -1.09
C GLU A 98 -7.08 -2.22 -1.53
N PRO A 99 -5.86 -1.87 -1.07
CA PRO A 99 -4.96 -2.66 -0.24
C PRO A 99 -5.29 -2.58 1.26
N ALA A 100 -5.29 -3.73 1.93
CA ALA A 100 -5.60 -3.89 3.35
C ALA A 100 -4.38 -3.51 4.21
N PHE A 101 -4.30 -2.24 4.60
CA PHE A 101 -3.26 -1.72 5.47
C PHE A 101 -3.84 -1.02 6.69
N ARG A 102 -3.27 -1.27 7.86
CA ARG A 102 -3.70 -0.65 9.10
C ARG A 102 -3.65 0.88 9.04
N HIS A 103 -2.56 1.46 8.52
CA HIS A 103 -2.41 2.91 8.39
C HIS A 103 -3.42 3.52 7.41
N ARG A 104 -3.85 2.78 6.37
CA ARG A 104 -4.96 3.19 5.51
C ARG A 104 -6.26 3.28 6.30
N ALA A 105 -6.57 2.27 7.11
CA ALA A 105 -7.77 2.27 7.94
C ALA A 105 -7.80 3.43 8.93
N ASN A 106 -6.67 3.76 9.57
CA ASN A 106 -6.54 4.91 10.46
C ASN A 106 -6.80 6.22 9.70
N TYR A 107 -6.13 6.42 8.55
CA TYR A 107 -6.32 7.59 7.69
C TYR A 107 -7.78 7.78 7.23
N GLU A 108 -8.44 6.69 6.85
CA GLU A 108 -9.86 6.71 6.46
C GLU A 108 -10.77 7.05 7.64
N ALA A 109 -10.46 6.56 8.84
CA ALA A 109 -11.20 6.89 10.06
C ALA A 109 -11.10 8.39 10.38
N ASP A 110 -9.92 8.99 10.22
CA ASP A 110 -9.72 10.42 10.42
C ASP A 110 -10.49 11.27 9.40
N ILE A 111 -10.59 10.82 8.15
CA ILE A 111 -11.40 11.48 7.12
C ILE A 111 -12.89 11.48 7.52
N ILE A 112 -13.43 10.31 7.89
CA ILE A 112 -14.83 10.21 8.30
C ILE A 112 -15.09 11.08 9.55
N ALA A 113 -14.23 10.98 10.56
CA ALA A 113 -14.37 11.77 11.78
C ALA A 113 -14.32 13.27 11.49
N HIS A 114 -13.39 13.71 10.63
CA HIS A 114 -13.32 15.11 10.22
C HIS A 114 -14.61 15.57 9.53
N ASN A 115 -15.07 14.83 8.54
CA ASN A 115 -16.22 15.18 7.74
C ASN A 115 -17.53 15.19 8.54
N LEU A 116 -17.66 14.32 9.53
CA LEU A 116 -18.87 14.22 10.36
C LEU A 116 -18.89 15.22 11.53
N PHE A 117 -17.73 15.53 12.13
CA PHE A 117 -17.69 16.24 13.41
C PHE A 117 -17.00 17.58 13.37
N TYR A 118 -16.12 17.85 12.41
CA TYR A 118 -15.29 19.04 12.40
C TYR A 118 -15.51 19.94 11.18
N ALA A 119 -15.87 19.40 10.03
CA ALA A 119 -16.12 20.20 8.83
C ALA A 119 -17.32 21.11 9.02
N GLN A 120 -17.16 22.40 8.73
CA GLN A 120 -18.22 23.41 8.84
C GLN A 120 -19.13 23.45 7.60
N ASN A 121 -18.61 23.01 6.48
CA ASN A 121 -19.30 22.96 5.20
C ASN A 121 -18.59 22.01 4.23
N GLU A 122 -19.16 21.75 3.06
CA GLU A 122 -18.61 20.83 2.06
C GLU A 122 -17.22 21.22 1.53
N ALA A 123 -16.81 22.48 1.61
CA ALA A 123 -15.48 22.91 1.17
C ALA A 123 -14.37 22.47 2.14
N ASP A 124 -14.75 22.17 3.39
CA ASP A 124 -13.83 21.68 4.42
C ASP A 124 -13.70 20.15 4.37
N TYR A 125 -14.46 19.46 3.53
CA TYR A 125 -14.44 18.00 3.48
C TYR A 125 -13.09 17.48 3.00
N ARG A 126 -12.60 16.47 3.70
CA ARG A 126 -11.45 15.65 3.32
C ARG A 126 -11.91 14.44 2.52
N TRP A 127 -11.04 13.95 1.65
CA TRP A 127 -11.30 12.77 0.82
C TRP A 127 -10.10 11.82 0.82
N ALA A 128 -10.36 10.54 0.64
CA ALA A 128 -9.34 9.51 0.58
C ALA A 128 -8.50 9.67 -0.70
N ARG A 129 -7.17 9.64 -0.53
CA ARG A 129 -6.17 9.66 -1.59
C ARG A 129 -5.23 8.48 -1.38
N TYR A 130 -4.99 7.73 -2.43
CA TYR A 130 -4.13 6.54 -2.38
C TYR A 130 -2.94 6.60 -3.34
N ASP A 131 -2.78 7.69 -4.07
CA ASP A 131 -1.64 7.99 -4.92
C ASP A 131 -0.31 8.08 -4.14
N VAL A 132 -0.40 8.48 -2.86
CA VAL A 132 0.74 8.56 -1.92
C VAL A 132 0.57 7.56 -0.76
N LEU A 133 0.04 6.37 -1.05
CA LEU A 133 -0.12 5.32 -0.05
C LEU A 133 1.21 4.59 0.17
N PRO A 134 1.81 4.68 1.37
CA PRO A 134 3.02 3.93 1.69
C PRO A 134 2.73 2.44 1.82
N LYS A 135 3.64 1.61 1.32
CA LYS A 135 3.56 0.15 1.40
C LYS A 135 4.83 -0.39 2.04
N VAL A 136 4.68 -1.25 3.03
CA VAL A 136 5.82 -1.90 3.70
C VAL A 136 5.60 -3.40 3.76
N THR A 137 6.65 -4.15 3.41
CA THR A 137 6.75 -5.58 3.66
C THR A 137 7.83 -5.77 4.72
N PHE A 138 7.42 -6.23 5.91
CA PHE A 138 8.31 -6.49 7.05
C PHE A 138 9.04 -7.83 6.91
N SER A 139 9.63 -8.03 5.74
CA SER A 139 10.53 -9.14 5.46
C SER A 139 11.95 -8.85 6.00
N TYR A 140 12.89 -9.76 5.77
CA TYR A 140 14.29 -9.49 6.04
C TYR A 140 15.12 -9.74 4.76
N PRO A 141 15.66 -8.66 4.15
CA PRO A 141 15.51 -7.24 4.49
C PRO A 141 14.09 -6.71 4.30
N GLU A 142 13.75 -5.61 5.01
CA GLU A 142 12.48 -4.89 4.81
C GLU A 142 12.40 -4.28 3.40
N ILE A 143 11.16 -4.13 2.92
CA ILE A 143 10.88 -3.39 1.69
C ILE A 143 9.86 -2.29 2.00
N GLY A 144 10.21 -1.04 1.66
CA GLY A 144 9.33 0.11 1.73
C GLY A 144 9.13 0.74 0.36
N SER A 145 7.93 1.23 0.06
CA SER A 145 7.67 1.92 -1.20
C SER A 145 6.47 2.86 -1.10
N VAL A 146 6.50 3.91 -1.94
CA VAL A 146 5.37 4.81 -2.19
C VAL A 146 5.41 5.27 -3.64
N GLY A 147 4.24 5.54 -4.22
CA GLY A 147 4.09 6.01 -5.59
C GLY A 147 4.31 4.93 -6.64
N LEU A 148 4.65 5.35 -7.85
CA LEU A 148 4.75 4.52 -9.04
C LEU A 148 6.08 3.76 -9.11
N THR A 149 6.04 2.52 -9.55
CA THR A 149 7.23 1.83 -10.03
C THR A 149 7.69 2.42 -11.36
N GLU A 150 8.94 2.15 -11.75
CA GLU A 150 9.46 2.56 -13.07
C GLU A 150 8.56 2.09 -14.22
N ALA A 151 8.10 0.82 -14.17
CA ALA A 151 7.24 0.25 -15.19
C ALA A 151 5.85 0.94 -15.25
N GLU A 152 5.27 1.24 -14.11
CA GLU A 152 4.00 1.96 -14.01
C GLU A 152 4.13 3.40 -14.50
N ALA A 153 5.22 4.09 -14.15
CA ALA A 153 5.48 5.44 -14.61
C ALA A 153 5.67 5.52 -16.13
N ILE A 154 6.43 4.57 -16.71
CA ILE A 154 6.57 4.46 -18.19
C ILE A 154 5.22 4.20 -18.83
N LYS A 155 4.44 3.25 -18.28
CA LYS A 155 3.09 2.92 -18.79
C LYS A 155 2.14 4.12 -18.73
N ALA A 156 2.29 4.96 -17.71
CA ALA A 156 1.51 6.19 -17.55
C ALA A 156 1.96 7.33 -18.48
N GLY A 157 3.03 7.15 -19.26
CA GLY A 157 3.50 8.10 -20.26
C GLY A 157 4.50 9.14 -19.75
N TYR A 158 5.03 8.99 -18.54
CA TYR A 158 6.04 9.91 -18.01
C TYR A 158 7.41 9.75 -18.71
N ASN A 159 8.16 10.85 -18.79
CA ASN A 159 9.57 10.85 -19.19
C ASN A 159 10.43 10.46 -17.99
N VAL A 160 10.58 9.14 -17.77
CA VAL A 160 11.11 8.58 -16.52
C VAL A 160 12.62 8.77 -16.38
N GLY A 161 13.01 9.30 -15.22
CA GLY A 161 14.38 9.29 -14.69
C GLY A 161 14.51 8.39 -13.47
N ILE A 162 15.65 7.72 -13.32
CA ILE A 162 15.94 6.82 -12.21
C ILE A 162 17.21 7.25 -11.50
N GLY A 163 17.10 7.41 -10.16
CA GLY A 163 18.24 7.47 -9.27
C GLY A 163 18.30 6.19 -8.41
N LYS A 164 19.51 5.68 -8.17
CA LYS A 164 19.71 4.52 -7.30
C LYS A 164 20.96 4.71 -6.45
N ASN A 165 20.87 4.38 -5.17
CA ASN A 165 21.99 4.36 -4.26
C ASN A 165 21.95 3.12 -3.38
N PHE A 166 23.10 2.61 -2.99
CA PHE A 166 23.25 1.39 -2.19
C PHE A 166 23.62 1.73 -0.75
N TYR A 167 23.23 0.87 0.19
CA TYR A 167 23.64 1.00 1.60
C TYR A 167 25.16 0.92 1.72
N SER A 168 25.80 -0.02 1.01
CA SER A 168 27.26 -0.17 0.97
C SER A 168 28.02 1.08 0.49
N SER A 169 27.35 1.98 -0.25
CA SER A 169 27.93 3.23 -0.72
C SER A 169 27.90 4.36 0.32
N THR A 170 27.40 4.08 1.54
CA THR A 170 27.27 5.08 2.60
C THR A 170 28.23 4.78 3.76
N ALA A 171 28.71 5.83 4.44
CA ALA A 171 29.56 5.67 5.63
C ALA A 171 28.86 4.82 6.72
N LYS A 172 27.54 4.97 6.88
CA LYS A 172 26.79 4.17 7.85
C LYS A 172 26.68 2.71 7.42
N GLY A 173 26.45 2.43 6.14
CA GLY A 173 26.45 1.07 5.61
C GLY A 173 27.78 0.36 5.83
N TYR A 174 28.89 1.05 5.55
CA TYR A 174 30.23 0.55 5.85
C TYR A 174 30.39 0.25 7.36
N ALA A 175 29.99 1.17 8.22
CA ALA A 175 30.06 0.97 9.68
C ALA A 175 29.15 -0.18 10.18
N MET A 176 28.13 -0.55 9.41
CA MET A 176 27.26 -1.71 9.69
C MET A 176 27.86 -3.02 9.13
N GLY A 177 29.02 -2.99 8.49
CA GLY A 177 29.66 -4.15 7.87
C GLY A 177 28.95 -4.62 6.59
N ILE A 178 28.33 -3.70 5.85
CA ILE A 178 27.65 -4.02 4.59
C ILE A 178 28.62 -3.77 3.44
N ASP A 179 29.08 -4.83 2.80
CA ASP A 179 29.94 -4.76 1.62
C ASP A 179 29.11 -4.75 0.32
N PRO A 180 29.65 -4.17 -0.78
CA PRO A 180 28.99 -4.21 -2.07
C PRO A 180 28.66 -5.63 -2.53
N GLY A 181 27.37 -5.87 -2.83
CA GLY A 181 26.87 -7.19 -3.24
C GLY A 181 26.65 -8.17 -2.09
N ASP A 182 26.80 -7.75 -0.84
CA ASP A 182 26.40 -8.54 0.32
C ASP A 182 24.91 -8.90 0.25
N VAL A 183 24.53 -9.98 0.93
CA VAL A 183 23.13 -10.39 1.06
C VAL A 183 22.26 -9.34 1.77
N ASN A 184 22.88 -8.52 2.61
CA ASN A 184 22.26 -7.42 3.34
C ASN A 184 22.43 -6.07 2.64
N ASP A 185 23.17 -6.00 1.53
CA ASP A 185 23.29 -4.77 0.76
C ASP A 185 21.97 -4.45 0.07
N GLY A 186 21.30 -3.47 0.62
CA GLY A 186 20.07 -2.94 0.09
C GLY A 186 20.31 -1.74 -0.82
N PHE A 187 19.22 -1.17 -1.30
CA PHE A 187 19.28 0.06 -2.10
C PHE A 187 18.02 0.89 -1.94
N VAL A 188 18.17 2.17 -2.25
CA VAL A 188 17.08 3.10 -2.50
C VAL A 188 17.00 3.35 -4.01
N LYS A 189 15.80 3.28 -4.58
CA LYS A 189 15.52 3.65 -5.96
C LYS A 189 14.46 4.74 -5.98
N ILE A 190 14.78 5.88 -6.60
CA ILE A 190 13.82 6.96 -6.84
C ILE A 190 13.42 6.97 -8.31
N VAL A 191 12.14 7.21 -8.56
CA VAL A 191 11.54 7.37 -9.89
C VAL A 191 11.07 8.81 -10.00
N ILE A 192 11.51 9.52 -11.03
CA ILE A 192 11.15 10.91 -11.26
C ILE A 192 10.60 11.11 -12.67
N ASP A 193 9.82 12.15 -12.85
CA ASP A 193 9.53 12.73 -14.15
C ASP A 193 10.63 13.73 -14.52
N LYS A 194 11.36 13.52 -15.63
CA LYS A 194 12.44 14.40 -16.08
C LYS A 194 11.97 15.76 -16.56
N ASP A 195 10.72 15.87 -16.99
CA ASP A 195 10.19 17.11 -17.55
C ASP A 195 9.85 18.12 -16.45
N THR A 196 9.39 17.61 -15.29
CA THR A 196 8.99 18.43 -14.14
C THR A 196 9.91 18.33 -12.93
N ASN A 197 10.79 17.33 -12.89
CA ASN A 197 11.59 16.90 -11.75
C ASN A 197 10.75 16.44 -10.54
N TYR A 198 9.48 16.09 -10.74
CA TYR A 198 8.63 15.58 -9.69
C TYR A 198 8.95 14.14 -9.35
N ILE A 199 8.88 13.82 -8.05
CA ILE A 199 9.02 12.45 -7.55
C ILE A 199 7.74 11.69 -7.89
N LEU A 200 7.87 10.63 -8.69
CA LEU A 200 6.79 9.72 -9.03
C LEU A 200 6.71 8.52 -8.09
N GLY A 201 7.84 8.12 -7.53
CA GLY A 201 7.89 7.02 -6.57
C GLY A 201 9.26 6.81 -5.96
N ILE A 202 9.27 6.14 -4.81
CA ILE A 202 10.49 5.72 -4.13
C ILE A 202 10.33 4.29 -3.61
N HIS A 203 11.39 3.50 -3.73
CA HIS A 203 11.44 2.10 -3.37
C HIS A 203 12.72 1.81 -2.62
N VAL A 204 12.60 1.22 -1.45
CA VAL A 204 13.72 0.91 -0.56
C VAL A 204 13.68 -0.58 -0.24
N ILE A 205 14.82 -1.25 -0.32
CA ILE A 205 15.02 -2.58 0.24
C ILE A 205 16.28 -2.57 1.10
N GLY A 206 16.16 -2.93 2.36
CA GLY A 206 17.28 -2.93 3.29
C GLY A 206 16.84 -2.67 4.72
N PRO A 207 17.81 -2.59 5.66
CA PRO A 207 17.51 -2.26 7.05
C PRO A 207 16.75 -0.94 7.20
N GLN A 208 15.72 -0.93 8.04
CA GLN A 208 14.91 0.26 8.34
C GLN A 208 14.20 0.87 7.10
N ALA A 209 13.93 0.08 6.07
CA ALA A 209 13.24 0.57 4.88
C ALA A 209 11.90 1.23 5.24
N SER A 210 11.19 0.72 6.25
CA SER A 210 9.91 1.26 6.75
C SER A 210 9.99 2.70 7.29
N ILE A 211 11.18 3.18 7.60
CA ILE A 211 11.42 4.55 8.09
C ILE A 211 12.03 5.44 7.01
N LEU A 212 12.97 4.90 6.25
CA LEU A 212 13.82 5.68 5.34
C LEU A 212 13.06 6.38 4.20
N PHE A 213 11.95 5.84 3.75
CA PHE A 213 11.18 6.46 2.66
C PHE A 213 10.11 7.45 3.15
N GLN A 214 9.82 7.53 4.47
CA GLN A 214 8.78 8.40 5.01
C GLN A 214 8.95 9.89 4.65
N PRO A 215 10.14 10.50 4.65
CA PRO A 215 10.31 11.88 4.21
C PRO A 215 9.79 12.14 2.79
N TYR A 216 9.88 11.15 1.91
CA TYR A 216 9.37 11.25 0.54
C TYR A 216 7.85 11.10 0.49
N VAL A 217 7.25 10.28 1.35
CA VAL A 217 5.79 10.24 1.53
C VAL A 217 5.28 11.64 1.87
N ASN A 218 5.93 12.31 2.83
CA ASN A 218 5.56 13.67 3.24
C ASN A 218 5.73 14.68 2.09
N LEU A 219 6.84 14.62 1.37
CA LEU A 219 7.10 15.51 0.21
C LEU A 219 6.07 15.28 -0.90
N MET A 220 5.79 14.04 -1.26
CA MET A 220 4.81 13.69 -2.30
C MET A 220 3.37 14.06 -1.89
N ASN A 221 3.07 14.07 -0.58
CA ASN A 221 1.76 14.46 -0.06
C ASN A 221 1.58 15.97 0.12
N SER A 222 2.64 16.77 0.03
CA SER A 222 2.60 18.23 0.17
C SER A 222 2.18 18.92 -1.12
N GLY A 223 1.81 20.22 -1.00
CA GLY A 223 1.43 21.06 -2.13
C GLY A 223 -0.07 21.13 -2.38
N VAL A 224 -0.43 21.67 -3.52
CA VAL A 224 -1.83 21.88 -3.93
C VAL A 224 -2.27 20.77 -4.86
N THR A 225 -3.32 20.07 -4.49
CA THR A 225 -3.88 18.99 -5.31
C THR A 225 -5.39 19.16 -5.49
N PRO A 226 -5.90 18.93 -6.71
CA PRO A 226 -7.34 18.94 -6.96
C PRO A 226 -8.02 17.78 -6.25
N LEU A 227 -9.31 17.91 -6.03
CA LEU A 227 -10.15 16.81 -5.58
C LEU A 227 -10.16 15.69 -6.63
N THR A 228 -9.69 14.51 -6.22
CA THR A 228 -9.63 13.29 -7.04
C THR A 228 -10.64 12.27 -6.51
N ALA A 229 -11.19 11.44 -7.38
CA ALA A 229 -12.02 10.30 -6.97
C ALA A 229 -11.17 9.04 -6.80
N ILE A 230 -11.64 8.10 -6.01
CA ILE A 230 -11.03 6.76 -5.87
C ILE A 230 -11.02 6.07 -7.23
N ASN A 231 -12.11 6.18 -7.97
CA ASN A 231 -12.22 5.75 -9.36
C ASN A 231 -12.83 6.88 -10.19
N GLU A 232 -12.05 7.43 -11.12
CA GLU A 232 -12.46 8.55 -11.95
C GLU A 232 -13.65 8.23 -12.87
N GLU A 233 -13.81 6.98 -13.31
CA GLU A 233 -14.91 6.57 -14.18
C GLU A 233 -16.26 6.64 -13.47
N ILE A 234 -16.26 6.42 -12.15
CA ILE A 234 -17.46 6.40 -11.32
C ILE A 234 -17.43 7.44 -10.21
N ALA A 235 -16.72 8.57 -10.46
CA ALA A 235 -16.65 9.68 -9.51
C ALA A 235 -18.05 10.08 -9.00
N SER A 236 -18.19 10.29 -7.69
CA SER A 236 -19.45 10.66 -7.07
C SER A 236 -19.98 11.99 -7.59
N GLU A 237 -21.29 12.20 -7.56
CA GLU A 237 -21.88 13.48 -7.96
C GLU A 237 -21.40 14.63 -7.05
N ARG A 238 -21.09 14.35 -5.78
CA ARG A 238 -20.46 15.31 -4.86
C ARG A 238 -19.09 15.72 -5.39
N THR A 239 -18.22 14.79 -5.75
CA THR A 239 -16.90 15.07 -6.32
C THR A 239 -17.00 15.90 -7.58
N LYS A 240 -17.87 15.53 -8.51
CA LYS A 240 -18.09 16.28 -9.74
C LYS A 240 -18.55 17.72 -9.46
N ARG A 241 -19.45 17.91 -8.49
CA ARG A 241 -19.94 19.21 -8.07
C ARG A 241 -18.84 20.06 -7.41
N LEU A 242 -18.07 19.47 -6.48
CA LEU A 242 -16.99 20.17 -5.77
C LEU A 242 -15.83 20.53 -6.69
N ARG A 243 -15.49 19.67 -7.65
CA ARG A 243 -14.52 20.00 -8.71
C ARG A 243 -14.92 21.23 -9.51
N LYS A 244 -16.20 21.35 -9.89
CA LYS A 244 -16.72 22.54 -10.58
C LYS A 244 -16.60 23.81 -9.73
N LYS A 245 -16.59 23.69 -8.39
CA LYS A 245 -16.34 24.79 -7.45
C LYS A 245 -14.84 25.09 -7.26
N GLY A 246 -13.93 24.36 -7.90
CA GLY A 246 -12.48 24.55 -7.78
C GLY A 246 -11.92 24.15 -6.42
N ILE A 247 -12.58 23.21 -5.72
CA ILE A 247 -12.08 22.72 -4.41
C ILE A 247 -10.76 22.00 -4.59
N MET A 248 -9.77 22.43 -3.80
CA MET A 248 -8.41 21.89 -3.80
C MET A 248 -7.94 21.62 -2.38
N ARG A 249 -7.14 20.58 -2.20
CA ARG A 249 -6.40 20.35 -0.98
C ARG A 249 -5.07 21.10 -1.07
N ASN A 250 -4.80 21.95 -0.08
CA ASN A 250 -3.54 22.68 0.04
C ASN A 250 -2.80 22.22 1.30
N MET A 251 -1.72 21.49 1.11
CA MET A 251 -0.92 20.91 2.19
C MET A 251 0.41 21.67 2.29
N ASP A 252 0.48 22.63 3.22
CA ASP A 252 1.72 23.35 3.52
C ASP A 252 2.73 22.40 4.18
N PRO A 253 3.91 22.14 3.60
CA PRO A 253 4.91 21.25 4.18
C PRO A 253 5.46 21.72 5.54
N LYS A 254 5.21 22.96 5.95
CA LYS A 254 5.57 23.50 7.26
C LYS A 254 4.45 23.38 8.30
N SER A 255 3.27 22.98 7.89
CA SER A 255 2.11 22.86 8.80
C SER A 255 2.08 21.49 9.49
N VAL A 256 1.83 21.50 10.79
CA VAL A 256 1.57 20.27 11.56
C VAL A 256 0.35 19.50 11.05
N ILE A 257 -0.61 20.21 10.43
CA ILE A 257 -1.79 19.58 9.81
C ILE A 257 -1.38 18.64 8.69
N THR A 258 -0.36 19.00 7.89
CA THR A 258 0.18 18.17 6.82
C THR A 258 0.75 16.84 7.37
N VAL A 259 1.40 16.88 8.54
CA VAL A 259 1.90 15.68 9.20
C VAL A 259 0.73 14.77 9.61
N GLY A 260 -0.29 15.31 10.26
CA GLY A 260 -1.47 14.57 10.70
C GLY A 260 -2.33 14.01 9.55
N GLU A 261 -2.23 14.60 8.34
CA GLU A 261 -2.94 14.09 7.15
C GLU A 261 -2.08 13.20 6.26
N THR A 262 -0.85 12.87 6.68
CA THR A 262 0.06 12.00 5.93
C THR A 262 0.08 10.60 6.55
N MET A 263 -0.11 9.58 5.74
CA MET A 263 -0.05 8.20 6.21
C MET A 263 1.37 7.81 6.59
N SER A 264 1.52 7.19 7.76
CA SER A 264 2.77 6.55 8.18
C SER A 264 2.59 5.04 8.24
N PRO A 265 3.57 4.26 7.78
CA PRO A 265 3.49 2.80 7.81
C PRO A 265 3.28 2.27 9.22
N HIS A 266 2.43 1.28 9.36
CA HIS A 266 2.20 0.54 10.60
C HIS A 266 2.54 -0.95 10.39
N PRO A 267 3.17 -1.62 11.36
CA PRO A 267 3.81 -1.06 12.57
C PRO A 267 5.21 -0.51 12.27
N SER A 268 5.49 0.75 12.59
CA SER A 268 6.81 1.36 12.36
C SER A 268 7.12 2.39 13.45
N LEU A 269 8.42 2.55 13.78
CA LEU A 269 8.86 3.57 14.73
C LEU A 269 8.58 5.00 14.26
N ILE A 270 8.30 5.21 12.99
CA ILE A 270 7.92 6.53 12.46
C ILE A 270 6.59 7.05 13.08
N GLU A 271 5.74 6.17 13.59
CA GLU A 271 4.49 6.52 14.26
C GLU A 271 4.70 7.37 15.54
N VAL A 272 5.92 7.37 16.11
CA VAL A 272 6.24 8.17 17.30
C VAL A 272 6.17 9.67 17.03
N ILE A 273 6.30 10.09 15.78
CA ILE A 273 6.27 11.52 15.39
C ILE A 273 4.94 11.97 14.81
N MET A 274 3.92 11.11 14.81
CA MET A 274 2.53 11.38 14.38
C MET A 274 1.63 11.86 15.56
#